data_bab183d40cedf3601c48a9156d474843
#
_entry.id   bab183d40cedf3601c48a9156d474843
#
_cell.length_a   1.000
_cell.length_b   1.000
_cell.length_c   1.000
_cell.angle_alpha   90.00
_cell.angle_beta   90.00
_cell.angle_gamma   90.00
#
_symmetry.space_group_name_H-M   'P 1'
#
loop_
_entity.id
_entity.type
_entity.pdbx_description
1 polymer ?
#
loop_
_entity_poly.entity_id
_entity_poly.type
_entity_poly.pdbx_seq_one_letter_code
_entity_poly.pdbx_strand_id
1 'polypeptide(L)'
;MKQKGILLIAILFTLIISLAAADRAVLVKNSLTDINACQGKLKLKLIRVWGGDKEVDENKFFKTPRCVSLDKNGLLYICDMHSHCIKVFESISGNYVRTLGQFGKGPADLYAPETIALTTGGDIWVGENAGFRIQLFSPEGKSKKITKVKDMPEWIGVTSNNNLAIYFHDRAINTGKLIAIFNTDGKVLRDIGIYHDKSKNYIESIRLAFAIDNSDSIYSSYTSIPLIRKYSSDGVLLLAITFGYPFETEPVEIIPNEKGDEINIIRENNQESSVVQKNKRGIALQQMVRKSKPRVGAHVIGIDTQKRIYAVTVKRLPSEKERFAGAIYGGPNGLNRSRVNYDIVENIDIYRVLVFSPEGKVIAEAQIRGYCDSMYINGNRLFMVDGNINQRVLEYEMSFEQ
;
A
#
# COMPACT_ATOMS: atom_id res chain seq x y z
N MET A 1 23.50 14.89 54.32
CA MET A 1 22.95 15.62 53.16
C MET A 1 23.66 15.33 51.82
N LYS A 2 24.97 15.01 51.78
CA LYS A 2 25.70 14.74 50.51
C LYS A 2 25.28 13.47 49.77
N GLN A 3 24.87 12.38 50.44
CA GLN A 3 24.47 11.12 49.78
C GLN A 3 23.12 11.20 49.05
N LYS A 4 22.16 11.99 49.48
CA LYS A 4 20.86 12.16 48.79
C LYS A 4 20.97 12.95 47.48
N GLY A 5 21.94 13.87 47.40
CA GLY A 5 22.19 14.63 46.17
C GLY A 5 22.82 13.79 45.04
N ILE A 6 23.72 12.86 45.37
CA ILE A 6 24.38 11.98 44.40
C ILE A 6 23.39 10.98 43.82
N LEU A 7 22.45 10.44 44.62
CA LEU A 7 21.42 9.52 44.17
C LEU A 7 20.43 10.23 43.23
N LEU A 8 20.05 11.49 43.52
CA LEU A 8 19.15 12.26 42.65
C LEU A 8 19.78 12.61 41.31
N ILE A 9 21.08 12.95 41.28
CA ILE A 9 21.84 13.20 40.05
C ILE A 9 22.00 11.92 39.21
N ALA A 10 22.28 10.78 39.86
CA ALA A 10 22.37 9.49 39.17
C ALA A 10 21.04 9.05 38.55
N ILE A 11 19.90 9.26 39.25
CA ILE A 11 18.57 8.97 38.73
C ILE A 11 18.21 9.94 37.59
N LEU A 12 18.54 11.23 37.69
CA LEU A 12 18.36 12.17 36.60
C LEU A 12 19.22 11.84 35.38
N PHE A 13 20.46 11.43 35.58
CA PHE A 13 21.37 11.01 34.50
C PHE A 13 20.91 9.71 33.83
N THR A 14 20.41 8.73 34.58
CA THR A 14 19.82 7.50 34.00
C THR A 14 18.49 7.80 33.29
N LEU A 15 17.67 8.75 33.79
CA LEU A 15 16.46 9.19 33.11
C LEU A 15 16.78 9.94 31.80
N ILE A 16 17.80 10.83 31.82
CA ILE A 16 18.25 11.56 30.62
C ILE A 16 18.87 10.60 29.59
N ILE A 17 19.65 9.58 30.01
CA ILE A 17 20.20 8.58 29.12
C ILE A 17 19.09 7.68 28.57
N SER A 18 18.06 7.34 29.35
CA SER A 18 16.90 6.58 28.86
C SER A 18 16.01 7.39 27.91
N LEU A 19 15.85 8.72 28.12
CA LEU A 19 15.19 9.60 27.17
C LEU A 19 16.00 9.80 25.88
N ALA A 20 17.35 9.92 25.99
CA ALA A 20 18.21 10.06 24.82
C ALA A 20 18.36 8.76 23.99
N ALA A 21 18.08 7.60 24.59
CA ALA A 21 18.06 6.30 23.87
C ALA A 21 16.71 6.02 23.16
N ALA A 22 15.66 6.79 23.47
CA ALA A 22 14.31 6.59 22.92
C ALA A 22 14.09 7.23 21.53
N ASP A 23 15.03 8.05 21.02
CA ASP A 23 14.83 8.84 19.79
C ASP A 23 15.48 8.25 18.53
N ARG A 24 16.08 7.05 18.60
CA ARG A 24 16.68 6.44 17.42
C ARG A 24 15.78 5.34 16.85
N ALA A 25 15.46 5.48 15.57
CA ALA A 25 14.75 4.44 14.84
C ALA A 25 15.53 3.12 14.84
N VAL A 26 14.84 2.02 15.08
CA VAL A 26 15.42 0.68 15.01
C VAL A 26 15.44 0.22 13.55
N LEU A 27 16.64 -0.10 13.02
CA LEU A 27 16.77 -0.71 11.70
C LEU A 27 16.87 -2.24 11.85
N VAL A 28 15.89 -2.96 11.34
CA VAL A 28 15.84 -4.43 11.31
C VAL A 28 16.08 -4.91 9.90
N LYS A 29 17.13 -5.72 9.72
CA LYS A 29 17.46 -6.35 8.45
C LYS A 29 17.02 -7.81 8.48
N ASN A 30 16.21 -8.22 7.49
CA ASN A 30 15.86 -9.60 7.23
C ASN A 30 16.56 -10.00 5.93
N SER A 31 17.68 -10.71 6.04
CA SER A 31 18.41 -11.22 4.88
C SER A 31 17.58 -12.31 4.16
N LEU A 32 17.98 -12.68 2.95
CA LEU A 32 17.38 -13.83 2.28
C LEU A 32 17.56 -15.13 3.11
N THR A 33 18.68 -15.26 3.84
CA THR A 33 18.93 -16.39 4.74
C THR A 33 17.89 -16.42 5.86
N ASP A 34 17.59 -15.26 6.49
CA ASP A 34 16.56 -15.17 7.55
C ASP A 34 15.18 -15.56 7.01
N ILE A 35 14.83 -15.11 5.80
CA ILE A 35 13.56 -15.44 5.17
C ILE A 35 13.48 -16.94 4.86
N ASN A 36 14.53 -17.52 4.30
CA ASN A 36 14.57 -18.96 3.97
C ASN A 36 14.60 -19.85 5.21
N ALA A 37 15.17 -19.36 6.31
CA ALA A 37 15.18 -20.06 7.60
C ALA A 37 13.84 -19.95 8.37
N CYS A 38 12.93 -19.08 7.91
CA CYS A 38 11.63 -18.90 8.55
C CYS A 38 10.78 -20.17 8.38
N GLN A 39 10.48 -20.84 9.49
CA GLN A 39 9.66 -22.06 9.49
C GLN A 39 8.16 -21.78 9.56
N GLY A 40 7.78 -20.60 10.04
CA GLY A 40 6.37 -20.20 10.16
C GLY A 40 5.69 -20.14 8.80
N LYS A 41 4.52 -20.72 8.71
CA LYS A 41 3.67 -20.71 7.50
C LYS A 41 2.39 -19.96 7.78
N LEU A 42 2.10 -18.98 6.92
CA LEU A 42 0.77 -18.39 6.84
C LEU A 42 -0.07 -19.21 5.87
N LYS A 43 -1.09 -19.87 6.39
CA LYS A 43 -2.09 -20.55 5.55
C LYS A 43 -3.17 -19.57 5.14
N LEU A 44 -3.43 -19.55 3.84
CA LEU A 44 -4.50 -18.77 3.20
C LEU A 44 -5.52 -19.74 2.62
N LYS A 45 -6.66 -19.88 3.29
CA LYS A 45 -7.79 -20.67 2.79
C LYS A 45 -8.75 -19.72 2.08
N LEU A 46 -8.86 -19.85 0.76
CA LEU A 46 -9.81 -19.06 -0.02
C LEU A 46 -11.24 -19.37 0.45
N ILE A 47 -11.96 -18.33 0.92
CA ILE A 47 -13.35 -18.45 1.38
C ILE A 47 -14.28 -18.03 0.25
N ARG A 48 -13.96 -16.90 -0.43
CA ARG A 48 -14.84 -16.29 -1.43
C ARG A 48 -14.08 -15.50 -2.48
N VAL A 49 -14.66 -15.48 -3.65
CA VAL A 49 -14.29 -14.56 -4.75
C VAL A 49 -15.45 -13.60 -4.94
N TRP A 50 -15.16 -12.31 -4.92
CA TRP A 50 -16.10 -11.24 -5.20
C TRP A 50 -15.82 -10.72 -6.60
N GLY A 51 -16.81 -10.75 -7.49
CA GLY A 51 -16.62 -10.37 -8.89
C GLY A 51 -15.82 -11.38 -9.70
N GLY A 52 -15.09 -10.89 -10.69
CA GLY A 52 -14.30 -11.68 -11.63
C GLY A 52 -14.93 -11.69 -13.03
N ASP A 53 -14.20 -12.19 -14.00
CA ASP A 53 -14.57 -12.20 -15.42
C ASP A 53 -15.81 -13.08 -15.74
N LYS A 54 -16.12 -14.04 -14.87
CA LYS A 54 -17.27 -14.96 -14.98
C LYS A 54 -18.52 -14.49 -14.22
N GLU A 55 -18.44 -13.36 -13.51
CA GLU A 55 -19.58 -12.82 -12.76
C GLU A 55 -20.63 -12.24 -13.74
N VAL A 56 -21.85 -12.72 -13.64
CA VAL A 56 -22.98 -12.30 -14.50
C VAL A 56 -23.99 -11.39 -13.80
N ASP A 57 -23.96 -11.37 -12.45
CA ASP A 57 -24.79 -10.46 -11.67
C ASP A 57 -24.18 -9.06 -11.70
N GLU A 58 -24.86 -8.12 -12.36
CA GLU A 58 -24.41 -6.72 -12.48
C GLU A 58 -24.11 -6.07 -11.12
N ASN A 59 -24.80 -6.47 -10.07
CA ASN A 59 -24.56 -5.97 -8.72
C ASN A 59 -23.25 -6.49 -8.13
N LYS A 60 -22.75 -7.63 -8.60
CA LYS A 60 -21.52 -8.28 -8.15
C LYS A 60 -20.35 -8.10 -9.11
N PHE A 61 -20.62 -7.72 -10.36
CA PHE A 61 -19.58 -7.44 -11.34
C PHE A 61 -18.81 -6.17 -11.00
N PHE A 62 -17.49 -6.18 -11.16
CA PHE A 62 -16.63 -5.01 -11.05
C PHE A 62 -15.91 -4.72 -12.36
N LYS A 63 -15.73 -3.44 -12.67
CA LYS A 63 -14.87 -3.01 -13.79
C LYS A 63 -13.42 -2.91 -13.38
N THR A 64 -13.15 -2.30 -12.24
CA THR A 64 -11.80 -2.16 -11.70
C THR A 64 -11.89 -1.90 -10.20
N PRO A 65 -12.05 -2.94 -9.38
CA PRO A 65 -12.01 -2.77 -7.93
C PRO A 65 -10.60 -2.33 -7.50
N ARG A 66 -10.52 -1.36 -6.59
CA ARG A 66 -9.25 -0.74 -6.17
C ARG A 66 -8.94 -0.96 -4.71
N CYS A 67 -9.93 -0.87 -3.86
CA CYS A 67 -9.74 -1.10 -2.44
C CYS A 67 -11.01 -1.66 -1.80
N VAL A 68 -10.83 -2.18 -0.61
CA VAL A 68 -11.88 -2.80 0.19
C VAL A 68 -11.74 -2.34 1.64
N SER A 69 -12.87 -2.20 2.31
CA SER A 69 -12.92 -1.94 3.75
C SER A 69 -14.14 -2.63 4.37
N LEU A 70 -14.04 -3.03 5.63
CA LEU A 70 -15.10 -3.71 6.38
C LEU A 70 -15.48 -2.86 7.58
N ASP A 71 -16.78 -2.58 7.76
CA ASP A 71 -17.27 -1.87 8.93
C ASP A 71 -17.52 -2.81 10.13
N LYS A 72 -17.79 -2.21 11.27
CA LYS A 72 -18.09 -2.94 12.52
C LYS A 72 -19.41 -3.74 12.49
N ASN A 73 -20.29 -3.46 11.53
CA ASN A 73 -21.57 -4.15 11.34
C ASN A 73 -21.46 -5.32 10.36
N GLY A 74 -20.25 -5.56 9.82
CA GLY A 74 -19.99 -6.64 8.86
C GLY A 74 -20.36 -6.27 7.41
N LEU A 75 -20.51 -4.99 7.09
CA LEU A 75 -20.68 -4.54 5.73
C LEU A 75 -19.32 -4.34 5.06
N LEU A 76 -19.14 -4.99 3.93
CA LEU A 76 -17.96 -4.92 3.09
C LEU A 76 -18.19 -3.88 1.99
N TYR A 77 -17.34 -2.88 1.94
CA TYR A 77 -17.34 -1.81 0.94
C TYR A 77 -16.24 -2.09 -0.08
N ILE A 78 -16.59 -2.18 -1.35
CA ILE A 78 -15.63 -2.39 -2.45
C ILE A 78 -15.72 -1.18 -3.39
N CYS A 79 -14.61 -0.46 -3.50
CA CYS A 79 -14.48 0.69 -4.38
C CYS A 79 -14.21 0.22 -5.81
N ASP A 80 -15.07 0.56 -6.77
CA ASP A 80 -14.92 0.22 -8.18
C ASP A 80 -14.68 1.48 -9.01
N MET A 81 -13.42 1.71 -9.34
CA MET A 81 -12.92 2.94 -9.96
C MET A 81 -13.61 3.25 -11.29
N HIS A 82 -13.68 2.28 -12.20
CA HIS A 82 -14.25 2.49 -13.54
C HIS A 82 -15.77 2.30 -13.60
N SER A 83 -16.41 1.80 -12.55
CA SER A 83 -17.86 1.88 -12.37
C SER A 83 -18.28 3.16 -11.66
N HIS A 84 -17.33 3.95 -11.18
CA HIS A 84 -17.56 5.21 -10.47
C HIS A 84 -18.46 5.06 -9.24
N CYS A 85 -18.33 3.97 -8.51
CA CYS A 85 -19.18 3.67 -7.38
C CYS A 85 -18.46 2.86 -6.29
N ILE A 86 -19.16 2.68 -5.18
CA ILE A 86 -18.77 1.75 -4.13
C ILE A 86 -19.91 0.75 -3.99
N LYS A 87 -19.61 -0.53 -4.14
CA LYS A 87 -20.58 -1.61 -3.91
C LYS A 87 -20.45 -2.13 -2.49
N VAL A 88 -21.59 -2.35 -1.85
CA VAL A 88 -21.69 -2.76 -0.44
C VAL A 88 -22.33 -4.12 -0.36
N PHE A 89 -21.71 -5.01 0.43
CA PHE A 89 -22.14 -6.39 0.62
C PHE A 89 -22.19 -6.75 2.10
N GLU A 90 -23.02 -7.71 2.44
CA GLU A 90 -22.88 -8.42 3.72
C GLU A 90 -21.69 -9.37 3.65
N SER A 91 -20.70 -9.16 4.49
CA SER A 91 -19.43 -9.89 4.39
C SER A 91 -19.55 -11.38 4.74
N ILE A 92 -20.55 -11.78 5.51
CA ILE A 92 -20.76 -13.19 5.91
C ILE A 92 -21.52 -13.94 4.82
N SER A 93 -22.69 -13.43 4.41
CA SER A 93 -23.53 -14.08 3.41
C SER A 93 -23.03 -13.90 1.98
N GLY A 94 -22.36 -12.77 1.68
CA GLY A 94 -21.98 -12.36 0.35
C GLY A 94 -23.10 -11.69 -0.43
N ASN A 95 -24.22 -11.36 0.24
CA ASN A 95 -25.33 -10.70 -0.42
C ASN A 95 -25.03 -9.25 -0.73
N TYR A 96 -25.39 -8.83 -1.93
CA TYR A 96 -25.36 -7.42 -2.31
C TYR A 96 -26.40 -6.64 -1.49
N VAL A 97 -25.99 -5.49 -0.97
CA VAL A 97 -26.84 -4.61 -0.16
C VAL A 97 -27.24 -3.38 -0.95
N ARG A 98 -26.27 -2.63 -1.50
CA ARG A 98 -26.50 -1.39 -2.24
C ARG A 98 -25.25 -0.92 -2.97
N THR A 99 -25.46 0.06 -3.86
CA THR A 99 -24.39 0.84 -4.48
C THR A 99 -24.42 2.27 -3.96
N LEU A 100 -23.25 2.85 -3.66
CA LEU A 100 -23.08 4.26 -3.30
C LEU A 100 -22.33 4.96 -4.42
N GLY A 101 -22.83 6.15 -4.80
CA GLY A 101 -22.27 6.96 -5.88
C GLY A 101 -22.65 6.47 -7.28
N GLN A 102 -22.41 7.35 -8.22
CA GLN A 102 -22.55 7.18 -9.67
C GLN A 102 -21.58 8.13 -10.36
N PHE A 103 -21.34 7.94 -11.65
CA PHE A 103 -20.51 8.88 -12.41
C PHE A 103 -21.03 10.31 -12.36
N GLY A 104 -20.19 11.23 -11.91
CA GLY A 104 -20.52 12.65 -11.89
C GLY A 104 -19.59 13.49 -11.02
N LYS A 105 -19.92 14.77 -10.89
CA LYS A 105 -19.15 15.77 -10.13
C LYS A 105 -19.95 16.44 -9.01
N GLY A 106 -21.22 16.11 -8.88
CA GLY A 106 -22.11 16.61 -7.83
C GLY A 106 -21.82 15.98 -6.46
N PRO A 107 -22.55 16.44 -5.42
CA PRO A 107 -22.56 15.76 -4.12
C PRO A 107 -23.08 14.32 -4.29
N ALA A 108 -22.42 13.38 -3.64
CA ALA A 108 -22.65 11.94 -3.73
C ALA A 108 -22.38 11.29 -5.11
N ASP A 109 -22.04 12.04 -6.16
CA ASP A 109 -21.45 11.48 -7.36
C ASP A 109 -19.97 11.13 -7.10
N LEU A 110 -19.43 10.20 -7.91
CA LEU A 110 -18.03 9.79 -7.84
C LEU A 110 -17.39 9.85 -9.23
N TYR A 111 -16.12 10.28 -9.27
CA TYR A 111 -15.34 10.30 -10.50
C TYR A 111 -14.01 9.57 -10.30
N ALA A 112 -13.94 8.32 -10.71
CA ALA A 112 -12.84 7.41 -10.53
C ALA A 112 -12.40 7.31 -9.03
N PRO A 113 -13.26 6.78 -8.14
CA PRO A 113 -12.89 6.55 -6.76
C PRO A 113 -11.74 5.53 -6.70
N GLU A 114 -10.66 5.89 -6.02
CA GLU A 114 -9.43 5.10 -5.93
C GLU A 114 -9.28 4.41 -4.58
N THR A 115 -9.69 5.09 -3.53
CA THR A 115 -9.44 4.63 -2.15
C THR A 115 -10.58 5.00 -1.22
N ILE A 116 -10.84 4.15 -0.23
CA ILE A 116 -11.83 4.40 0.82
C ILE A 116 -11.23 4.12 2.20
N ALA A 117 -11.71 4.85 3.21
CA ALA A 117 -11.44 4.57 4.61
C ALA A 117 -12.66 4.86 5.46
N LEU A 118 -12.93 3.99 6.43
CA LEU A 118 -14.08 4.11 7.33
C LEU A 118 -13.68 4.82 8.62
N THR A 119 -14.51 5.75 9.06
CA THR A 119 -14.38 6.37 10.38
C THR A 119 -14.87 5.41 11.46
N THR A 120 -14.53 5.67 12.71
CA THR A 120 -15.05 4.90 13.86
C THR A 120 -16.58 4.98 13.98
N GLY A 121 -17.18 6.07 13.47
CA GLY A 121 -18.64 6.28 13.40
C GLY A 121 -19.32 5.57 12.22
N GLY A 122 -18.58 5.00 11.29
CA GLY A 122 -19.10 4.33 10.09
C GLY A 122 -19.24 5.24 8.88
N ASP A 123 -18.89 6.51 8.95
CA ASP A 123 -18.81 7.39 7.78
C ASP A 123 -17.69 6.93 6.85
N ILE A 124 -17.82 7.21 5.56
CA ILE A 124 -16.93 6.69 4.51
C ILE A 124 -16.20 7.86 3.85
N TRP A 125 -14.89 7.95 4.05
CA TRP A 125 -14.05 8.81 3.26
C TRP A 125 -13.69 8.14 1.93
N VAL A 126 -13.84 8.88 0.83
CA VAL A 126 -13.56 8.43 -0.54
C VAL A 126 -12.58 9.40 -1.17
N GLY A 127 -11.45 8.87 -1.65
CA GLY A 127 -10.51 9.59 -2.48
C GLY A 127 -10.79 9.35 -3.96
N GLU A 128 -10.95 10.43 -4.75
CA GLU A 128 -11.25 10.38 -6.16
C GLU A 128 -10.06 10.82 -6.99
N ASN A 129 -9.55 9.89 -7.78
CA ASN A 129 -8.38 10.11 -8.63
C ASN A 129 -8.66 11.18 -9.70
N ALA A 130 -9.66 10.98 -10.56
CA ALA A 130 -10.00 11.93 -11.62
C ALA A 130 -10.81 13.15 -11.14
N GLY A 131 -11.39 13.07 -9.94
CA GLY A 131 -12.15 14.16 -9.32
C GLY A 131 -11.28 15.19 -8.63
N PHE A 132 -10.04 14.88 -8.29
CA PHE A 132 -9.14 15.70 -7.46
C PHE A 132 -9.85 16.20 -6.20
N ARG A 133 -10.53 15.29 -5.50
CA ARG A 133 -11.30 15.62 -4.32
C ARG A 133 -11.39 14.41 -3.37
N ILE A 134 -11.77 14.73 -2.15
CA ILE A 134 -12.08 13.78 -1.11
C ILE A 134 -13.49 14.05 -0.65
N GLN A 135 -14.32 13.03 -0.59
CA GLN A 135 -15.69 13.16 -0.09
C GLN A 135 -15.89 12.32 1.17
N LEU A 136 -16.71 12.84 2.09
CA LEU A 136 -17.22 12.10 3.25
C LEU A 136 -18.68 11.76 2.98
N PHE A 137 -19.02 10.49 3.07
CA PHE A 137 -20.37 9.96 2.97
C PHE A 137 -20.85 9.45 4.32
N SER A 138 -22.17 9.55 4.55
CA SER A 138 -22.78 8.73 5.60
C SER A 138 -22.80 7.25 5.20
N PRO A 139 -23.03 6.31 6.14
CA PRO A 139 -23.19 4.90 5.81
C PRO A 139 -24.24 4.62 4.75
N GLU A 140 -25.30 5.46 4.66
CA GLU A 140 -26.37 5.33 3.69
C GLU A 140 -26.03 5.93 2.31
N GLY A 141 -24.84 6.56 2.16
CA GLY A 141 -24.36 7.15 0.91
C GLY A 141 -24.74 8.60 0.69
N LYS A 142 -25.19 9.34 1.72
CA LYS A 142 -25.41 10.78 1.62
C LYS A 142 -24.08 11.52 1.73
N SER A 143 -23.83 12.46 0.81
CA SER A 143 -22.63 13.32 0.90
C SER A 143 -22.74 14.25 2.11
N LYS A 144 -21.74 14.19 2.99
CA LYS A 144 -21.62 15.05 4.20
C LYS A 144 -20.64 16.18 3.98
N LYS A 145 -19.57 15.93 3.23
CA LYS A 145 -18.49 16.89 2.99
C LYS A 145 -17.76 16.61 1.69
N ILE A 146 -17.36 17.67 1.01
CA ILE A 146 -16.51 17.61 -0.18
C ILE A 146 -15.31 18.53 0.05
N THR A 147 -14.10 18.00 -0.13
CA THR A 147 -12.86 18.76 -0.06
C THR A 147 -12.10 18.62 -1.37
N LYS A 148 -11.86 19.72 -2.07
CA LYS A 148 -10.99 19.72 -3.27
C LYS A 148 -9.54 19.62 -2.84
N VAL A 149 -8.76 18.83 -3.55
CA VAL A 149 -7.32 18.65 -3.35
C VAL A 149 -6.58 19.02 -4.63
N LYS A 150 -5.28 19.33 -4.50
CA LYS A 150 -4.45 19.71 -5.66
C LYS A 150 -3.91 18.51 -6.42
N ASP A 151 -3.66 17.42 -5.69
CA ASP A 151 -3.03 16.20 -6.19
C ASP A 151 -4.00 15.02 -6.05
N MET A 152 -3.79 13.95 -6.81
CA MET A 152 -4.61 12.73 -6.76
C MET A 152 -4.39 11.99 -5.43
N PRO A 153 -5.46 11.74 -4.64
CA PRO A 153 -5.36 10.95 -3.42
C PRO A 153 -5.26 9.46 -3.77
N GLU A 154 -4.06 8.88 -3.74
CA GLU A 154 -3.86 7.47 -4.10
C GLU A 154 -4.12 6.51 -2.95
N TRP A 155 -3.90 6.96 -1.70
CA TRP A 155 -4.11 6.13 -0.52
C TRP A 155 -4.64 6.97 0.65
N ILE A 156 -5.70 6.47 1.30
CA ILE A 156 -6.31 7.11 2.47
C ILE A 156 -6.36 6.14 3.64
N GLY A 157 -6.08 6.64 4.84
CA GLY A 157 -6.33 5.98 6.10
C GLY A 157 -7.00 6.92 7.09
N VAL A 158 -7.64 6.39 8.10
CA VAL A 158 -8.30 7.15 9.17
C VAL A 158 -7.70 6.77 10.51
N THR A 159 -7.34 7.77 11.31
CA THR A 159 -6.86 7.58 12.68
C THR A 159 -8.04 7.43 13.65
N SER A 160 -7.77 6.99 14.89
CA SER A 160 -8.77 6.86 15.95
C SER A 160 -9.53 8.15 16.23
N ASN A 161 -8.90 9.31 16.03
CA ASN A 161 -9.48 10.64 16.15
C ASN A 161 -10.17 11.13 14.87
N ASN A 162 -10.42 10.25 13.91
CA ASN A 162 -11.00 10.55 12.60
C ASN A 162 -10.21 11.55 11.74
N ASN A 163 -8.93 11.78 12.04
CA ASN A 163 -8.05 12.50 11.13
C ASN A 163 -7.74 11.64 9.91
N LEU A 164 -7.53 12.28 8.76
CA LEU A 164 -7.18 11.61 7.52
C LEU A 164 -5.68 11.58 7.33
N ALA A 165 -5.12 10.39 7.12
CA ALA A 165 -3.80 10.22 6.54
C ALA A 165 -3.96 10.01 5.03
N ILE A 166 -3.25 10.79 4.22
CA ILE A 166 -3.38 10.74 2.77
C ILE A 166 -2.01 10.74 2.13
N TYR A 167 -1.80 9.80 1.22
CA TYR A 167 -0.67 9.80 0.31
C TYR A 167 -1.09 10.40 -1.04
N PHE A 168 -0.35 11.42 -1.46
CA PHE A 168 -0.45 12.06 -2.77
C PHE A 168 0.86 11.88 -3.50
N HIS A 169 0.85 11.16 -4.62
CA HIS A 169 2.06 10.85 -5.36
C HIS A 169 2.81 12.11 -5.83
N ASP A 170 2.12 13.01 -6.51
CA ASP A 170 2.73 14.23 -7.05
C ASP A 170 3.27 15.14 -5.94
N ARG A 171 2.56 15.21 -4.80
CA ARG A 171 3.05 15.95 -3.63
C ARG A 171 4.33 15.33 -3.07
N ALA A 172 4.38 14.01 -2.95
CA ALA A 172 5.56 13.32 -2.47
C ALA A 172 6.77 13.54 -3.39
N ILE A 173 6.56 13.49 -4.70
CA ILE A 173 7.57 13.82 -5.70
C ILE A 173 8.09 15.26 -5.53
N ASN A 174 7.20 16.23 -5.47
CA ASN A 174 7.55 17.65 -5.50
C ASN A 174 8.13 18.16 -4.17
N THR A 175 7.75 17.58 -3.04
CA THR A 175 8.11 18.06 -1.70
C THR A 175 8.97 17.11 -0.88
N GLY A 176 9.07 15.84 -1.28
CA GLY A 176 9.67 14.77 -0.47
C GLY A 176 8.81 14.33 0.71
N LYS A 177 7.66 14.97 0.98
CA LYS A 177 6.78 14.66 2.11
C LYS A 177 5.80 13.56 1.74
N LEU A 178 5.82 12.45 2.47
CA LEU A 178 5.13 11.23 2.07
C LEU A 178 3.63 11.26 2.38
N ILE A 179 3.26 11.35 3.64
CA ILE A 179 1.88 11.22 4.10
C ILE A 179 1.47 12.52 4.79
N ALA A 180 0.38 13.12 4.36
CA ALA A 180 -0.20 14.29 5.00
C ALA A 180 -1.33 13.89 5.94
N ILE A 181 -1.31 14.41 7.18
CA ILE A 181 -2.39 14.25 8.15
C ILE A 181 -3.27 15.48 8.13
N PHE A 182 -4.54 15.26 7.82
CA PHE A 182 -5.57 16.30 7.81
C PHE A 182 -6.52 16.12 8.99
N ASN A 183 -6.95 17.23 9.59
CA ASN A 183 -8.08 17.17 10.49
C ASN A 183 -9.41 17.02 9.74
N THR A 184 -10.49 16.84 10.48
CA THR A 184 -11.85 16.72 9.91
C THR A 184 -12.30 17.95 9.13
N ASP A 185 -11.69 19.13 9.35
CA ASP A 185 -11.99 20.36 8.60
C ASP A 185 -11.24 20.46 7.27
N GLY A 186 -10.31 19.55 7.00
CA GLY A 186 -9.49 19.53 5.80
C GLY A 186 -8.23 20.38 5.89
N LYS A 187 -7.82 20.77 7.10
CA LYS A 187 -6.56 21.47 7.35
C LYS A 187 -5.45 20.44 7.57
N VAL A 188 -4.30 20.62 6.91
CA VAL A 188 -3.10 19.82 7.16
C VAL A 188 -2.59 20.11 8.57
N LEU A 189 -2.51 19.08 9.39
CA LEU A 189 -1.95 19.13 10.74
C LEU A 189 -0.43 18.95 10.71
N ARG A 190 0.04 17.97 9.95
CA ARG A 190 1.46 17.61 9.82
C ARG A 190 1.70 16.72 8.63
N ASP A 191 2.97 16.53 8.32
CA ASP A 191 3.48 15.53 7.38
C ASP A 191 4.18 14.42 8.15
N ILE A 192 4.05 13.18 7.66
CA ILE A 192 4.70 12.00 8.22
C ILE A 192 5.57 11.37 7.14
N GLY A 193 6.83 11.14 7.51
CA GLY A 193 7.83 10.57 6.63
C GLY A 193 8.34 11.54 5.57
N ILE A 194 9.64 11.49 5.36
CA ILE A 194 10.33 12.25 4.31
C ILE A 194 11.06 11.26 3.42
N TYR A 195 10.98 11.47 2.13
CA TYR A 195 11.75 10.73 1.16
C TYR A 195 13.05 11.47 0.87
N HIS A 196 14.15 10.88 1.32
CA HIS A 196 15.49 11.35 0.99
C HIS A 196 16.14 10.36 0.03
N ASP A 197 16.02 10.61 -1.27
CA ASP A 197 16.83 9.95 -2.28
C ASP A 197 17.86 10.96 -2.81
N LYS A 198 19.13 10.67 -2.62
CA LYS A 198 20.22 11.52 -3.12
C LYS A 198 20.38 11.44 -4.64
N SER A 199 19.80 10.44 -5.30
CA SER A 199 19.79 10.30 -6.75
C SER A 199 18.57 11.02 -7.34
N LYS A 200 18.77 12.18 -7.92
CA LYS A 200 17.71 13.04 -8.49
C LYS A 200 16.90 12.42 -9.64
N ASN A 201 17.25 11.24 -10.13
CA ASN A 201 16.70 10.68 -11.38
C ASN A 201 15.59 9.63 -11.17
N TYR A 202 15.07 9.41 -9.94
CA TYR A 202 14.19 8.28 -9.63
C TYR A 202 12.90 8.62 -8.89
N ILE A 203 12.41 9.81 -9.12
CA ILE A 203 11.21 10.32 -8.47
C ILE A 203 9.95 9.52 -8.87
N GLU A 204 9.90 8.96 -10.07
CA GLU A 204 8.73 8.22 -10.60
C GLU A 204 8.45 6.86 -9.93
N SER A 205 9.36 6.35 -9.13
CA SER A 205 9.23 5.02 -8.54
C SER A 205 8.78 4.99 -7.07
N ILE A 206 8.40 6.14 -6.51
CA ILE A 206 7.98 6.25 -5.10
C ILE A 206 6.48 5.99 -4.96
N ARG A 207 5.97 4.93 -5.53
CA ARG A 207 4.62 4.50 -5.13
C ARG A 207 4.70 3.91 -3.74
N LEU A 208 3.81 4.38 -2.87
CA LEU A 208 3.76 4.02 -1.47
C LEU A 208 2.37 3.48 -1.15
N ALA A 209 2.33 2.38 -0.43
CA ALA A 209 1.15 1.95 0.30
C ALA A 209 1.38 2.15 1.80
N PHE A 210 0.34 2.42 2.55
CA PHE A 210 0.44 2.50 3.99
C PHE A 210 -0.76 1.86 4.70
N ALA A 211 -0.56 1.47 5.95
CA ALA A 211 -1.58 1.00 6.86
C ALA A 211 -1.44 1.71 8.21
N ILE A 212 -2.54 1.79 8.95
CA ILE A 212 -2.60 2.40 10.28
C ILE A 212 -3.03 1.33 11.28
N ASP A 213 -2.30 1.19 12.40
CA ASP A 213 -2.69 0.27 13.47
C ASP A 213 -3.67 0.94 14.47
N ASN A 214 -4.17 0.15 15.41
CA ASN A 214 -5.11 0.60 16.44
C ASN A 214 -4.51 1.57 17.47
N SER A 215 -3.22 1.88 17.38
CA SER A 215 -2.51 2.90 18.18
C SER A 215 -2.13 4.12 17.33
N ASP A 216 -2.72 4.26 16.15
CA ASP A 216 -2.45 5.31 15.16
C ASP A 216 -0.98 5.33 14.66
N SER A 217 -0.23 4.24 14.84
CA SER A 217 1.06 4.11 14.18
C SER A 217 0.86 3.88 12.69
N ILE A 218 1.66 4.56 11.87
CA ILE A 218 1.59 4.49 10.42
C ILE A 218 2.73 3.64 9.89
N TYR A 219 2.40 2.63 9.11
CA TYR A 219 3.36 1.75 8.45
C TYR A 219 3.33 2.03 6.95
N SER A 220 4.47 2.37 6.38
CA SER A 220 4.59 2.65 4.95
C SER A 220 5.50 1.63 4.27
N SER A 221 5.12 1.22 3.06
CA SER A 221 5.92 0.35 2.20
C SER A 221 6.10 0.98 0.82
N TYR A 222 7.14 0.58 0.10
CA TYR A 222 7.51 1.17 -1.18
C TYR A 222 7.52 0.11 -2.27
N THR A 223 6.98 0.43 -3.45
CA THR A 223 6.89 -0.52 -4.57
C THR A 223 8.23 -0.89 -5.18
N SER A 224 9.23 -0.04 -5.04
CA SER A 224 10.53 -0.19 -5.69
C SER A 224 11.72 -0.34 -4.74
N ILE A 225 11.48 -0.41 -3.44
CA ILE A 225 12.52 -0.48 -2.40
C ILE A 225 12.10 -1.51 -1.35
N PRO A 226 12.97 -2.44 -0.94
CA PRO A 226 12.67 -3.43 0.09
C PRO A 226 12.71 -2.80 1.49
N LEU A 227 11.85 -1.83 1.72
CA LEU A 227 11.80 -1.03 2.93
C LEU A 227 10.36 -0.87 3.41
N ILE A 228 10.15 -1.12 4.70
CA ILE A 228 8.95 -0.77 5.44
C ILE A 228 9.38 0.16 6.58
N ARG A 229 8.64 1.24 6.79
CA ARG A 229 8.85 2.17 7.91
C ARG A 229 7.63 2.20 8.80
N LYS A 230 7.86 2.25 10.10
CA LYS A 230 6.81 2.49 11.10
C LYS A 230 7.05 3.85 11.76
N TYR A 231 6.03 4.66 11.77
CA TYR A 231 6.03 5.96 12.44
C TYR A 231 5.03 5.97 13.59
N SER A 232 5.33 6.73 14.65
CA SER A 232 4.34 7.06 15.68
C SER A 232 3.23 7.93 15.08
N SER A 233 2.14 8.09 15.83
CA SER A 233 1.07 9.03 15.50
C SER A 233 1.56 10.47 15.33
N ASP A 234 2.67 10.84 15.98
CA ASP A 234 3.29 12.16 15.88
C ASP A 234 4.27 12.30 14.71
N GLY A 235 4.55 11.20 13.99
CA GLY A 235 5.42 11.20 12.83
C GLY A 235 6.88 10.87 13.12
N VAL A 236 7.21 10.43 14.34
CA VAL A 236 8.56 9.97 14.68
C VAL A 236 8.79 8.59 14.07
N LEU A 237 9.89 8.41 13.35
CA LEU A 237 10.28 7.11 12.82
C LEU A 237 10.71 6.19 13.99
N LEU A 238 9.98 5.09 14.17
CA LEU A 238 10.21 4.12 15.24
C LEU A 238 10.99 2.90 14.76
N LEU A 239 10.68 2.43 13.53
CA LEU A 239 11.21 1.18 13.00
C LEU A 239 11.37 1.27 11.49
N ALA A 240 12.47 0.74 10.98
CA ALA A 240 12.70 0.50 9.58
C ALA A 240 13.04 -0.98 9.37
N ILE A 241 12.37 -1.63 8.42
CA ILE A 241 12.53 -3.05 8.12
C ILE A 241 13.00 -3.17 6.68
N THR A 242 14.08 -3.88 6.46
CA THR A 242 14.53 -4.26 5.11
C THR A 242 14.45 -5.77 4.94
N PHE A 243 14.33 -6.22 3.69
CA PHE A 243 14.21 -7.64 3.37
C PHE A 243 14.89 -7.98 2.05
N GLY A 244 15.42 -9.20 1.96
CA GLY A 244 16.17 -9.70 0.81
C GLY A 244 15.29 -10.39 -0.24
N TYR A 245 15.86 -10.56 -1.45
CA TYR A 245 15.26 -11.28 -2.58
C TYR A 245 16.14 -12.43 -3.07
N PRO A 246 15.55 -13.50 -3.62
CA PRO A 246 16.29 -14.65 -4.15
C PRO A 246 16.87 -14.40 -5.56
N PHE A 247 16.95 -13.15 -6.00
CA PHE A 247 17.49 -12.73 -7.30
C PHE A 247 18.18 -11.36 -7.15
N GLU A 248 19.05 -11.05 -8.10
CA GLU A 248 19.73 -9.76 -8.10
C GLU A 248 18.73 -8.63 -8.33
N THR A 249 18.79 -7.63 -7.46
CA THR A 249 17.99 -6.40 -7.56
C THR A 249 18.91 -5.23 -7.87
N GLU A 250 18.31 -4.08 -8.20
CA GLU A 250 19.05 -2.84 -8.24
C GLU A 250 19.63 -2.56 -6.84
N PRO A 251 20.94 -2.28 -6.73
CA PRO A 251 21.55 -2.05 -5.43
C PRO A 251 20.97 -0.78 -4.80
N VAL A 252 20.52 -0.96 -3.57
CA VAL A 252 19.98 0.12 -2.75
C VAL A 252 20.61 0.02 -1.37
N GLU A 253 21.38 1.02 -1.00
CA GLU A 253 21.90 1.14 0.34
C GLU A 253 20.88 1.88 1.21
N ILE A 254 20.54 1.29 2.34
CA ILE A 254 19.55 1.83 3.29
C ILE A 254 20.27 2.03 4.63
N ILE A 255 20.48 3.29 4.98
CA ILE A 255 21.23 3.67 6.18
C ILE A 255 20.47 4.76 6.97
N PRO A 256 20.56 4.77 8.31
CA PRO A 256 20.09 5.91 9.10
C PRO A 256 20.80 7.19 8.67
N ASN A 257 20.11 8.33 8.75
CA ASN A 257 20.74 9.63 8.59
C ASN A 257 21.66 9.94 9.79
N GLU A 258 22.40 11.06 9.73
CA GLU A 258 23.35 11.45 10.79
C GLU A 258 22.69 11.61 12.17
N LYS A 259 21.42 12.02 12.20
CA LYS A 259 20.64 12.19 13.45
C LYS A 259 20.01 10.88 13.93
N GLY A 260 19.84 9.89 13.03
CA GLY A 260 19.17 8.63 13.32
C GLY A 260 17.64 8.73 13.43
N ASP A 261 17.06 9.86 13.01
CA ASP A 261 15.62 10.13 13.03
C ASP A 261 14.93 9.83 11.69
N GLU A 262 15.73 9.57 10.64
CA GLU A 262 15.26 9.18 9.30
C GLU A 262 16.21 8.19 8.62
N ILE A 263 15.76 7.59 7.53
CA ILE A 263 16.50 6.61 6.74
C ILE A 263 16.84 7.21 5.36
N ASN A 264 18.12 7.27 5.07
CA ASN A 264 18.62 7.61 3.75
C ASN A 264 18.56 6.39 2.81
N ILE A 265 18.20 6.65 1.56
CA ILE A 265 18.17 5.68 0.48
C ILE A 265 19.24 6.12 -0.52
N ILE A 266 20.23 5.26 -0.73
CA ILE A 266 21.31 5.52 -1.68
C ILE A 266 21.22 4.45 -2.76
N ARG A 267 21.17 4.90 -4.01
CA ARG A 267 21.17 4.04 -5.21
C ARG A 267 22.42 4.27 -6.00
N GLU A 268 22.97 3.21 -6.58
CA GLU A 268 24.03 3.36 -7.56
C GLU A 268 23.45 3.94 -8.86
N ASN A 269 24.16 4.91 -9.44
CA ASN A 269 23.81 5.48 -10.72
C ASN A 269 23.96 4.42 -11.83
N ASN A 270 22.86 3.88 -12.31
CA ASN A 270 22.87 3.07 -13.53
C ASN A 270 22.83 3.99 -14.75
N GLN A 271 23.85 3.88 -15.61
CA GLN A 271 23.83 4.54 -16.92
C GLN A 271 22.69 3.93 -17.75
N GLU A 272 21.71 4.76 -18.10
CA GLU A 272 20.67 4.40 -19.05
C GLU A 272 21.29 4.33 -20.46
N SER A 273 21.30 3.14 -21.05
CA SER A 273 21.60 3.01 -22.48
C SER A 273 20.29 3.11 -23.27
N SER A 274 20.10 4.18 -24.01
CA SER A 274 19.01 4.30 -24.96
C SER A 274 19.40 3.68 -26.29
N VAL A 275 18.62 2.69 -26.77
CA VAL A 275 18.75 2.18 -28.13
C VAL A 275 17.70 2.87 -28.98
N VAL A 276 18.13 3.67 -29.94
CA VAL A 276 17.24 4.31 -30.91
C VAL A 276 17.07 3.36 -32.09
N GLN A 277 15.90 2.74 -32.22
CA GLN A 277 15.51 2.04 -33.44
C GLN A 277 14.63 2.94 -34.31
N LYS A 278 14.99 3.07 -35.59
CA LYS A 278 14.15 3.74 -36.58
C LYS A 278 13.20 2.73 -37.23
N ASN A 279 11.92 3.03 -37.28
CA ASN A 279 10.98 2.23 -38.05
C ASN A 279 11.20 2.42 -39.55
N LYS A 280 10.55 1.60 -40.41
CA LYS A 280 10.64 1.68 -41.89
C LYS A 280 10.21 3.04 -42.49
N ARG A 281 9.64 3.95 -41.69
CA ARG A 281 9.23 5.32 -42.09
C ARG A 281 10.20 6.40 -41.55
N GLY A 282 11.34 6.01 -40.98
CA GLY A 282 12.35 6.95 -40.49
C GLY A 282 11.96 7.62 -39.13
N ILE A 283 10.85 7.26 -38.54
CA ILE A 283 10.43 7.79 -37.24
C ILE A 283 11.26 7.07 -36.17
N ALA A 284 11.99 7.81 -35.37
CA ALA A 284 12.76 7.28 -34.26
C ALA A 284 11.81 6.75 -33.18
N LEU A 285 11.77 5.43 -33.01
CA LEU A 285 11.15 4.78 -31.87
C LEU A 285 12.24 4.67 -30.79
N GLN A 286 12.17 5.53 -29.82
CA GLN A 286 13.02 5.44 -28.63
C GLN A 286 12.53 4.29 -27.76
N GLN A 287 13.03 3.09 -28.00
CA GLN A 287 12.89 1.99 -27.07
C GLN A 287 13.93 2.17 -25.98
N MET A 288 13.51 2.64 -24.81
CA MET A 288 14.33 2.53 -23.61
C MET A 288 14.45 1.05 -23.24
N VAL A 289 15.49 0.39 -23.72
CA VAL A 289 15.86 -0.93 -23.21
C VAL A 289 16.57 -0.70 -21.88
N ARG A 290 15.82 -0.69 -20.80
CA ARG A 290 16.42 -0.68 -19.47
C ARG A 290 17.12 -2.01 -19.23
N LYS A 291 18.45 -2.00 -19.22
CA LYS A 291 19.28 -3.10 -18.69
C LYS A 291 19.35 -3.08 -17.14
N SER A 292 18.52 -2.27 -16.49
CA SER A 292 18.51 -2.17 -15.04
C SER A 292 17.99 -3.45 -14.39
N LYS A 293 18.62 -3.86 -13.30
CA LYS A 293 18.11 -4.91 -12.42
C LYS A 293 16.72 -4.53 -11.91
N PRO A 294 15.82 -5.48 -11.66
CA PRO A 294 14.46 -5.17 -11.23
C PRO A 294 14.46 -4.42 -9.90
N ARG A 295 13.62 -3.40 -9.83
CA ARG A 295 13.32 -2.67 -8.61
C ARG A 295 12.13 -3.35 -7.97
N VAL A 296 12.33 -3.88 -6.79
CA VAL A 296 11.30 -4.66 -6.11
C VAL A 296 11.22 -4.23 -4.65
N GLY A 297 10.01 -4.03 -4.19
CA GLY A 297 9.69 -3.64 -2.82
C GLY A 297 8.42 -4.34 -2.34
N ALA A 298 7.87 -3.89 -1.23
CA ALA A 298 6.55 -4.29 -0.78
C ALA A 298 5.52 -3.32 -1.36
N HIS A 299 4.80 -3.73 -2.40
CA HIS A 299 3.86 -2.85 -3.09
C HIS A 299 2.49 -2.77 -2.39
N VAL A 300 2.23 -3.65 -1.43
CA VAL A 300 1.02 -3.65 -0.60
C VAL A 300 1.38 -4.03 0.82
N ILE A 301 0.75 -3.38 1.79
CA ILE A 301 0.95 -3.60 3.22
C ILE A 301 -0.38 -3.68 3.95
N GLY A 302 -0.47 -4.56 4.96
CA GLY A 302 -1.57 -4.65 5.90
C GLY A 302 -1.07 -4.89 7.32
N ILE A 303 -1.86 -4.50 8.30
CA ILE A 303 -1.54 -4.67 9.73
C ILE A 303 -2.72 -5.34 10.41
N ASP A 304 -2.46 -6.34 11.24
CA ASP A 304 -3.49 -6.97 12.05
C ASP A 304 -3.59 -6.38 13.47
N THR A 305 -4.54 -6.88 14.24
CA THR A 305 -4.78 -6.42 15.63
C THR A 305 -3.62 -6.74 16.58
N GLN A 306 -2.77 -7.71 16.24
CA GLN A 306 -1.54 -8.04 16.98
C GLN A 306 -0.33 -7.24 16.49
N LYS A 307 -0.55 -6.25 15.60
CA LYS A 307 0.49 -5.40 14.99
C LYS A 307 1.51 -6.18 14.14
N ARG A 308 1.15 -7.41 13.69
CA ARG A 308 1.96 -8.10 12.70
C ARG A 308 1.81 -7.41 11.36
N ILE A 309 2.91 -7.33 10.63
CA ILE A 309 3.01 -6.60 9.38
C ILE A 309 2.98 -7.61 8.24
N TYR A 310 2.02 -7.46 7.35
CA TYR A 310 1.86 -8.29 6.15
C TYR A 310 2.28 -7.48 4.94
N ALA A 311 3.24 -7.99 4.17
CA ALA A 311 3.74 -7.29 3.00
C ALA A 311 3.73 -8.20 1.77
N VAL A 312 3.08 -7.75 0.70
CA VAL A 312 3.10 -8.46 -0.58
C VAL A 312 4.39 -8.11 -1.31
N THR A 313 5.22 -9.11 -1.55
CA THR A 313 6.53 -8.96 -2.18
C THR A 313 6.68 -9.92 -3.35
N VAL A 314 7.63 -9.62 -4.23
CA VAL A 314 7.97 -10.50 -5.34
C VAL A 314 8.81 -11.68 -4.83
N LYS A 315 8.38 -12.90 -5.12
CA LYS A 315 9.09 -14.14 -4.78
C LYS A 315 10.12 -14.54 -5.83
N ARG A 316 9.78 -14.34 -7.10
CA ARG A 316 10.61 -14.61 -8.27
C ARG A 316 10.34 -13.60 -9.37
N LEU A 317 11.25 -13.48 -10.30
CA LEU A 317 10.99 -12.66 -11.48
C LEU A 317 9.95 -13.34 -12.39
N PRO A 318 9.06 -12.56 -13.01
CA PRO A 318 8.16 -13.09 -14.02
C PRO A 318 8.95 -13.58 -15.25
N SER A 319 8.55 -14.70 -15.81
CA SER A 319 9.02 -15.17 -17.12
C SER A 319 8.59 -14.18 -18.22
N GLU A 320 9.18 -14.29 -19.40
CA GLU A 320 8.81 -13.44 -20.54
C GLU A 320 7.32 -13.54 -20.89
N LYS A 321 6.77 -14.76 -20.90
CA LYS A 321 5.34 -15.00 -21.13
C LYS A 321 4.46 -14.31 -20.08
N GLU A 322 4.84 -14.36 -18.81
CA GLU A 322 4.08 -13.74 -17.72
C GLU A 322 4.16 -12.20 -17.76
N ARG A 323 5.28 -11.61 -18.18
CA ARG A 323 5.43 -10.14 -18.33
C ARG A 323 4.43 -9.56 -19.33
N PHE A 324 4.08 -10.31 -20.36
CA PHE A 324 3.18 -9.87 -21.42
C PHE A 324 1.75 -10.37 -21.25
N ALA A 325 1.51 -11.35 -20.38
CA ALA A 325 0.20 -11.97 -20.19
C ALA A 325 -0.86 -10.97 -19.67
N GLY A 326 -0.44 -10.02 -18.82
CA GLY A 326 -1.29 -8.98 -18.25
C GLY A 326 -1.16 -7.62 -18.92
N ALA A 327 -0.56 -7.53 -20.11
CA ALA A 327 -0.36 -6.24 -20.78
C ALA A 327 -1.70 -5.62 -21.20
N ILE A 328 -2.04 -4.51 -20.55
CA ILE A 328 -3.21 -3.68 -20.87
C ILE A 328 -2.71 -2.53 -21.74
N TYR A 329 -3.18 -2.48 -22.97
CA TYR A 329 -2.86 -1.38 -23.89
C TYR A 329 -3.98 -0.33 -23.85
N GLY A 330 -3.60 0.93 -23.61
CA GLY A 330 -4.51 2.06 -23.78
C GLY A 330 -4.79 2.26 -25.28
N GLY A 331 -6.05 2.25 -25.67
CA GLY A 331 -6.51 2.65 -27.02
C GLY A 331 -7.30 3.94 -26.94
N PRO A 332 -7.65 4.54 -28.11
CA PRO A 332 -8.42 5.79 -28.15
C PRO A 332 -9.77 5.71 -27.44
N ASN A 333 -10.31 4.51 -27.23
CA ASN A 333 -11.61 4.23 -26.59
C ASN A 333 -11.49 3.59 -25.20
N GLY A 334 -10.34 3.68 -24.51
CA GLY A 334 -10.10 3.10 -23.21
C GLY A 334 -9.16 1.90 -23.20
N LEU A 335 -9.13 1.17 -22.07
CA LEU A 335 -8.25 -0.01 -21.88
C LEU A 335 -8.71 -1.17 -22.76
N ASN A 336 -7.88 -1.61 -23.69
CA ASN A 336 -8.15 -2.79 -24.51
C ASN A 336 -7.58 -4.05 -23.85
N ARG A 337 -8.47 -4.91 -23.32
CA ARG A 337 -8.13 -6.18 -22.65
C ARG A 337 -8.01 -7.37 -23.58
N SER A 338 -8.17 -7.20 -24.89
CA SER A 338 -8.18 -8.30 -25.86
C SER A 338 -6.87 -9.11 -25.94
N ARG A 339 -5.83 -8.70 -25.19
CA ARG A 339 -4.53 -9.37 -25.14
C ARG A 339 -4.18 -9.96 -23.77
N VAL A 340 -5.09 -9.93 -22.81
CA VAL A 340 -4.86 -10.56 -21.50
C VAL A 340 -4.98 -12.09 -21.68
N ASN A 341 -3.94 -12.81 -21.34
CA ASN A 341 -3.98 -14.27 -21.29
C ASN A 341 -4.40 -14.70 -19.87
N TYR A 342 -5.70 -14.90 -19.69
CA TYR A 342 -6.29 -15.23 -18.38
C TYR A 342 -5.74 -16.52 -17.79
N ASP A 343 -5.45 -17.55 -18.59
CA ASP A 343 -4.89 -18.82 -18.09
C ASP A 343 -3.53 -18.63 -17.41
N ILE A 344 -2.71 -17.73 -17.95
CA ILE A 344 -1.42 -17.38 -17.34
C ILE A 344 -1.63 -16.49 -16.11
N VAL A 345 -2.48 -15.46 -16.25
CA VAL A 345 -2.65 -14.42 -15.23
C VAL A 345 -3.29 -14.96 -13.95
N GLU A 346 -4.27 -15.86 -14.06
CA GLU A 346 -4.91 -16.49 -12.90
C GLU A 346 -3.95 -17.39 -12.12
N ASN A 347 -2.96 -17.97 -12.79
CA ASN A 347 -2.03 -18.93 -12.21
C ASN A 347 -0.64 -18.35 -11.92
N ILE A 348 -0.46 -17.05 -12.13
CA ILE A 348 0.83 -16.41 -11.85
C ILE A 348 1.18 -16.53 -10.37
N ASP A 349 2.40 -17.00 -10.08
CA ASP A 349 2.86 -17.28 -8.70
C ASP A 349 4.14 -16.52 -8.34
N ILE A 350 4.25 -15.30 -8.87
CA ILE A 350 5.41 -14.43 -8.65
C ILE A 350 5.41 -13.72 -7.31
N TYR A 351 4.28 -13.73 -6.60
CA TYR A 351 4.12 -13.01 -5.34
C TYR A 351 4.07 -13.93 -4.12
N ARG A 352 4.49 -13.38 -3.00
CA ARG A 352 4.29 -13.95 -1.66
C ARG A 352 3.88 -12.88 -0.68
N VAL A 353 3.25 -13.27 0.40
CA VAL A 353 3.07 -12.46 1.60
C VAL A 353 4.18 -12.81 2.58
N LEU A 354 4.99 -11.85 2.98
CA LEU A 354 5.86 -11.95 4.13
C LEU A 354 5.14 -11.38 5.34
N VAL A 355 5.24 -12.07 6.46
CA VAL A 355 4.70 -11.61 7.74
C VAL A 355 5.86 -11.30 8.67
N PHE A 356 5.86 -10.08 9.21
CA PHE A 356 6.83 -9.65 10.19
C PHE A 356 6.18 -9.49 11.56
N SER A 357 6.94 -9.76 12.62
CA SER A 357 6.53 -9.43 13.99
C SER A 357 6.42 -7.92 14.18
N PRO A 358 5.80 -7.43 15.26
CA PRO A 358 5.77 -5.99 15.59
C PRO A 358 7.15 -5.33 15.67
N GLU A 359 8.19 -6.13 15.98
CA GLU A 359 9.60 -5.71 16.07
C GLU A 359 10.31 -5.76 14.71
N GLY A 360 9.63 -6.22 13.64
CA GLY A 360 10.14 -6.22 12.27
C GLY A 360 10.89 -7.46 11.84
N LYS A 361 10.89 -8.56 12.62
CA LYS A 361 11.49 -9.84 12.21
C LYS A 361 10.50 -10.65 11.38
N VAL A 362 10.97 -11.27 10.30
CA VAL A 362 10.16 -12.20 9.51
C VAL A 362 9.79 -13.42 10.36
N ILE A 363 8.50 -13.75 10.41
CA ILE A 363 7.94 -14.83 11.24
C ILE A 363 7.12 -15.85 10.45
N ALA A 364 6.63 -15.49 9.26
CA ALA A 364 5.91 -16.42 8.40
C ALA A 364 5.90 -15.93 6.95
N GLU A 365 5.59 -16.84 6.04
CA GLU A 365 5.30 -16.52 4.65
C GLU A 365 4.13 -17.33 4.10
N ALA A 366 3.46 -16.79 3.09
CA ALA A 366 2.51 -17.50 2.24
C ALA A 366 2.74 -17.18 0.78
N GLN A 367 2.61 -18.19 -0.08
CA GLN A 367 2.55 -17.96 -1.52
C GLN A 367 1.14 -17.54 -1.92
N ILE A 368 1.03 -16.58 -2.82
CA ILE A 368 -0.25 -16.18 -3.42
C ILE A 368 -0.21 -16.38 -4.93
N ARG A 369 -1.37 -16.60 -5.51
CA ARG A 369 -1.58 -16.69 -6.97
C ARG A 369 -2.36 -15.47 -7.44
N GLY A 370 -2.09 -15.03 -8.68
CA GLY A 370 -2.70 -13.83 -9.25
C GLY A 370 -1.98 -12.55 -8.83
N TYR A 371 -2.63 -11.43 -9.03
CA TYR A 371 -2.13 -10.09 -8.69
C TYR A 371 -2.74 -9.60 -7.39
N CYS A 372 -2.07 -8.64 -6.75
CA CYS A 372 -2.58 -7.98 -5.56
C CYS A 372 -2.30 -6.48 -5.67
N ASP A 373 -3.31 -5.70 -6.02
CA ASP A 373 -3.23 -4.24 -6.17
C ASP A 373 -3.40 -3.54 -4.82
N SER A 374 -4.20 -4.11 -3.92
CA SER A 374 -4.36 -3.66 -2.55
C SER A 374 -4.77 -4.80 -1.61
N MET A 375 -4.62 -4.59 -0.31
CA MET A 375 -4.89 -5.58 0.72
C MET A 375 -5.56 -4.93 1.93
N TYR A 376 -6.50 -5.66 2.54
CA TYR A 376 -7.14 -5.26 3.79
C TYR A 376 -7.24 -6.46 4.74
N ILE A 377 -6.95 -6.23 6.01
CA ILE A 377 -6.96 -7.26 7.06
C ILE A 377 -7.97 -6.89 8.14
N ASN A 378 -8.80 -7.85 8.51
CA ASN A 378 -9.74 -7.73 9.62
C ASN A 378 -9.80 -9.06 10.39
N GLY A 379 -9.22 -9.07 11.58
CA GLY A 379 -9.10 -10.29 12.39
C GLY A 379 -8.26 -11.35 11.67
N ASN A 380 -8.87 -12.52 11.43
CA ASN A 380 -8.27 -13.62 10.66
C ASN A 380 -8.66 -13.61 9.16
N ARG A 381 -9.31 -12.55 8.69
CA ARG A 381 -9.72 -12.41 7.28
C ARG A 381 -8.76 -11.49 6.54
N LEU A 382 -8.34 -11.94 5.38
CA LEU A 382 -7.50 -11.20 4.44
C LEU A 382 -8.28 -11.00 3.15
N PHE A 383 -8.41 -9.75 2.71
CA PHE A 383 -8.97 -9.39 1.42
C PHE A 383 -7.85 -8.89 0.51
N MET A 384 -7.72 -9.49 -0.66
CA MET A 384 -6.78 -9.09 -1.71
C MET A 384 -7.53 -8.61 -2.93
N VAL A 385 -7.22 -7.42 -3.40
CA VAL A 385 -7.81 -6.86 -4.62
C VAL A 385 -6.91 -7.21 -5.81
N ASP A 386 -7.48 -7.91 -6.77
CA ASP A 386 -6.89 -8.21 -8.09
C ASP A 386 -7.74 -7.49 -9.14
N GLY A 387 -7.66 -6.14 -9.11
CA GLY A 387 -8.61 -5.27 -9.77
C GLY A 387 -8.24 -4.93 -11.21
N ASN A 388 -6.94 -4.76 -11.47
CA ASN A 388 -6.49 -4.33 -12.79
C ASN A 388 -6.65 -5.41 -13.86
N ILE A 389 -6.48 -6.67 -13.49
CA ILE A 389 -6.47 -7.79 -14.43
C ILE A 389 -7.73 -8.64 -14.31
N ASN A 390 -7.98 -9.23 -13.15
CA ASN A 390 -9.06 -10.22 -12.98
C ASN A 390 -10.35 -9.62 -12.42
N GLN A 391 -10.39 -8.33 -12.11
CA GLN A 391 -11.60 -7.59 -11.69
C GLN A 391 -12.32 -8.21 -10.48
N ARG A 392 -11.53 -8.69 -9.51
CA ARG A 392 -12.05 -9.44 -8.37
C ARG A 392 -11.42 -9.00 -7.05
N VAL A 393 -12.09 -9.38 -5.97
CA VAL A 393 -11.53 -9.38 -4.63
C VAL A 393 -11.53 -10.81 -4.10
N LEU A 394 -10.39 -11.26 -3.61
CA LEU A 394 -10.20 -12.59 -3.03
C LEU A 394 -10.25 -12.46 -1.51
N GLU A 395 -11.10 -13.24 -0.89
CA GLU A 395 -11.24 -13.30 0.57
C GLU A 395 -10.68 -14.61 1.09
N TYR A 396 -9.71 -14.50 2.01
CA TYR A 396 -9.06 -15.63 2.65
C TYR A 396 -9.28 -15.64 4.14
N GLU A 397 -9.42 -16.83 4.70
CA GLU A 397 -9.20 -17.11 6.12
C GLU A 397 -7.72 -17.37 6.36
N MET A 398 -7.16 -16.66 7.33
CA MET A 398 -5.75 -16.77 7.72
C MET A 398 -5.59 -17.67 8.96
N SER A 399 -4.60 -18.55 8.92
CA SER A 399 -4.12 -19.28 10.09
C SER A 399 -2.61 -19.44 10.06
N PHE A 400 -1.99 -19.62 11.22
CA PHE A 400 -0.55 -19.81 11.33
C PHE A 400 -0.26 -21.28 11.71
N GLU A 401 0.70 -21.86 11.02
CA GLU A 401 1.36 -23.11 11.43
C GLU A 401 2.75 -22.79 11.96
N GLN A 402 3.05 -23.39 13.09
CA GLN A 402 4.38 -23.33 13.70
C GLN A 402 5.32 -24.34 13.06
#